data_9ec71827df8c011f21b33fc563a1c8e5
#
_entry.id   9ec71827df8c011f21b33fc563a1c8e5
#
_cell.length_a   1.000
_cell.length_b   1.000
_cell.length_c   1.000
_cell.angle_alpha   90.00
_cell.angle_beta   90.00
_cell.angle_gamma   90.00
#
_symmetry.space_group_name_H-M   'P 1'
#
loop_
_entity.id
_entity.type
_entity.pdbx_description
1 polymer ?
#
loop_
_entity_poly.entity_id
_entity_poly.type
_entity_poly.pdbx_seq_one_letter_code
_entity_poly.pdbx_strand_id
1 'polypeptide(L)'
;MDVCNLTALFIVFGIGRALGDKKGVDGVQCGLAALLCFLIITPLDVLETGTYISTSNLGAQGIFTAIIIALVAPSLYAFCIQKNIVIKMPAAVPEFVSKSFSGIPASLVTVVPFVAVRGLFSMTSWGSFTGFIYQVVQVPLTALGNSLPAHLIAMFVCSLLWWCGMHGSLVVVSACAAIWTAPMIENLNAYNAGLPIPYVLSFMSFFLILQFLGGPGCMFGLYLDLAFTTKSERYKATGKMCLVPGMFNIIEPVVYGLPIVMNPVLLVPFCGLPVVLYLAYYLLANAGIIGIPCVSLQVMCIPAPIAGFLLGGGVRLGLFCLICLAISCVVYYPFVKILDAQALKEEKATAAQNAAE
;
A
#
# COMPACT_ATOMS: atom_id res chain seq x y z
N MET A 1 8.56 -8.51 20.74
CA MET A 1 7.23 -7.97 20.39
C MET A 1 7.37 -7.26 19.05
N ASP A 2 6.79 -7.82 17.99
CA ASP A 2 6.94 -7.23 16.67
C ASP A 2 6.00 -6.03 16.53
N VAL A 3 6.54 -4.89 16.09
CA VAL A 3 5.78 -3.64 15.87
C VAL A 3 4.62 -3.84 14.90
N CYS A 4 4.74 -4.80 13.98
CA CYS A 4 3.66 -5.18 13.04
C CYS A 4 2.40 -5.67 13.74
N ASN A 5 2.51 -6.26 14.92
CA ASN A 5 1.37 -6.67 15.73
C ASN A 5 0.65 -5.52 16.45
N LEU A 6 1.09 -4.28 16.24
CA LEU A 6 0.49 -3.05 16.75
C LEU A 6 -0.08 -2.15 15.64
N THR A 7 -0.14 -2.65 14.40
CA THR A 7 -0.50 -1.88 13.20
C THR A 7 -1.84 -1.16 13.35
N ALA A 8 -2.84 -1.78 13.96
CA ALA A 8 -4.16 -1.18 14.16
C ALA A 8 -4.10 0.09 15.04
N LEU A 9 -3.19 0.17 16.03
CA LEU A 9 -3.00 1.36 16.86
C LEU A 9 -2.50 2.55 16.04
N PHE A 10 -1.55 2.32 15.15
CA PHE A 10 -1.02 3.37 14.27
C PHE A 10 -2.07 3.81 13.24
N ILE A 11 -2.84 2.86 12.69
CA ILE A 11 -3.92 3.14 11.74
C ILE A 11 -5.00 4.01 12.39
N VAL A 12 -5.49 3.62 13.57
CA VAL A 12 -6.59 4.34 14.24
C VAL A 12 -6.19 5.77 14.60
N PHE A 13 -4.97 5.96 15.12
CA PHE A 13 -4.46 7.27 15.45
C PHE A 13 -4.22 8.12 14.20
N GLY A 14 -3.54 7.55 13.18
CA GLY A 14 -3.16 8.26 11.96
C GLY A 14 -4.36 8.75 11.15
N ILE A 15 -5.34 7.87 10.92
CA ILE A 15 -6.58 8.23 10.21
C ILE A 15 -7.40 9.22 11.06
N GLY A 16 -7.50 8.98 12.37
CA GLY A 16 -8.23 9.85 13.28
C GLY A 16 -7.68 11.27 13.30
N ARG A 17 -6.36 11.41 13.34
CA ARG A 17 -5.64 12.69 13.23
C ARG A 17 -5.94 13.38 11.90
N ALA A 18 -5.71 12.69 10.78
CA ALA A 18 -5.92 13.26 9.45
C ALA A 18 -7.37 13.72 9.23
N LEU A 19 -8.34 12.98 9.76
CA LEU A 19 -9.75 13.35 9.70
C LEU A 19 -10.07 14.57 10.56
N GLY A 20 -9.46 14.68 11.75
CA GLY A 20 -9.58 15.86 12.63
C GLY A 20 -9.08 17.12 11.93
N ASP A 21 -7.86 17.08 11.38
CA ASP A 21 -7.26 18.19 10.64
C ASP A 21 -8.16 18.61 9.46
N LYS A 22 -8.68 17.63 8.70
CA LYS A 22 -9.62 17.88 7.58
C LYS A 22 -10.94 18.54 8.04
N LYS A 23 -11.39 18.26 9.25
CA LYS A 23 -12.63 18.84 9.83
C LYS A 23 -12.39 20.19 10.52
N GLY A 24 -11.16 20.71 10.50
CA GLY A 24 -10.80 22.00 11.11
C GLY A 24 -10.77 21.97 12.63
N VAL A 25 -10.53 20.82 13.25
CA VAL A 25 -10.34 20.63 14.68
C VAL A 25 -8.96 20.06 14.97
N ASP A 26 -8.53 20.09 16.25
CA ASP A 26 -7.22 19.56 16.62
C ASP A 26 -7.09 18.07 16.26
N GLY A 27 -6.26 17.76 15.27
CA GLY A 27 -6.08 16.40 14.75
C GLY A 27 -5.46 15.46 15.79
N VAL A 28 -4.58 15.97 16.67
CA VAL A 28 -3.94 15.13 17.70
C VAL A 28 -4.98 14.68 18.71
N GLN A 29 -5.85 15.58 19.16
CA GLN A 29 -6.95 15.24 20.08
C GLN A 29 -7.94 14.26 19.42
N CYS A 30 -8.26 14.45 18.15
CA CYS A 30 -9.08 13.51 17.38
C CYS A 30 -8.43 12.12 17.26
N GLY A 31 -7.13 12.06 17.00
CA GLY A 31 -6.37 10.81 16.95
C GLY A 31 -6.35 10.09 18.29
N LEU A 32 -6.14 10.82 19.38
CA LEU A 32 -6.18 10.28 20.75
C LEU A 32 -7.59 9.80 21.15
N ALA A 33 -8.63 10.55 20.79
CA ALA A 33 -10.01 10.12 21.02
C ALA A 33 -10.34 8.82 20.25
N ALA A 34 -9.90 8.71 19.00
CA ALA A 34 -10.06 7.49 18.22
C ALA A 34 -9.30 6.31 18.84
N LEU A 35 -8.06 6.52 19.26
CA LEU A 35 -7.23 5.49 19.91
C LEU A 35 -7.88 5.01 21.22
N LEU A 36 -8.37 5.94 22.04
CA LEU A 36 -9.07 5.60 23.27
C LEU A 36 -10.34 4.77 23.00
N CYS A 37 -11.16 5.17 22.04
CA CYS A 37 -12.36 4.43 21.65
C CYS A 37 -12.03 3.04 21.10
N PHE A 38 -10.94 2.89 20.34
CA PHE A 38 -10.47 1.62 19.86
C PHE A 38 -10.05 0.67 20.99
N LEU A 39 -9.28 1.17 21.96
CA LEU A 39 -8.86 0.39 23.13
C LEU A 39 -10.08 0.00 24.00
N ILE A 40 -11.07 0.86 24.14
CA ILE A 40 -12.32 0.56 24.85
C ILE A 40 -13.07 -0.61 24.19
N ILE A 41 -13.15 -0.62 22.86
CA ILE A 41 -13.88 -1.66 22.11
C ILE A 41 -13.09 -2.97 22.00
N THR A 42 -11.77 -2.90 22.07
CA THR A 42 -10.90 -4.09 21.98
C THR A 42 -11.20 -5.04 23.14
N PRO A 43 -11.42 -6.34 22.86
CA PRO A 43 -11.68 -7.32 23.90
C PRO A 43 -10.47 -7.49 24.81
N LEU A 44 -10.74 -7.78 26.08
CA LEU A 44 -9.74 -8.06 27.09
C LEU A 44 -9.76 -9.53 27.42
N ASP A 45 -8.61 -10.16 27.41
CA ASP A 45 -8.42 -11.55 27.85
C ASP A 45 -8.15 -11.54 29.36
N VAL A 46 -8.99 -12.21 30.13
CA VAL A 46 -8.85 -12.33 31.58
C VAL A 46 -8.23 -13.69 31.87
N LEU A 47 -7.00 -13.70 32.36
CA LEU A 47 -6.27 -14.87 32.80
C LEU A 47 -6.09 -14.81 34.32
N GLU A 48 -5.74 -15.93 34.95
CA GLU A 48 -5.46 -15.98 36.41
C GLU A 48 -4.38 -15.00 36.85
N THR A 49 -3.46 -14.64 35.94
CA THR A 49 -2.33 -13.71 36.18
C THR A 49 -2.67 -12.24 35.92
N GLY A 50 -3.85 -11.93 35.38
CA GLY A 50 -4.27 -10.54 35.09
C GLY A 50 -5.12 -10.39 33.83
N THR A 51 -5.34 -9.14 33.47
CA THR A 51 -6.10 -8.76 32.28
C THR A 51 -5.15 -8.28 31.18
N TYR A 52 -5.30 -8.84 29.99
CA TYR A 52 -4.38 -8.62 28.85
C TYR A 52 -5.17 -8.20 27.61
N ILE A 53 -4.50 -7.57 26.68
CA ILE A 53 -4.99 -7.35 25.32
C ILE A 53 -4.19 -8.25 24.38
N SER A 54 -4.88 -9.12 23.64
CA SER A 54 -4.23 -9.93 22.61
C SER A 54 -3.62 -9.04 21.53
N THR A 55 -2.36 -9.29 21.19
CA THR A 55 -1.67 -8.56 20.11
C THR A 55 -2.33 -8.78 18.75
N SER A 56 -3.03 -9.91 18.55
CA SER A 56 -3.80 -10.15 17.33
C SER A 56 -4.91 -9.10 17.10
N ASN A 57 -5.56 -8.64 18.20
CA ASN A 57 -6.58 -7.60 18.16
C ASN A 57 -6.00 -6.18 17.91
N LEU A 58 -4.71 -5.98 18.22
CA LEU A 58 -3.97 -4.74 17.93
C LEU A 58 -3.30 -4.76 16.55
N GLY A 59 -3.20 -5.95 15.93
CA GLY A 59 -2.64 -6.23 14.61
C GLY A 59 -3.70 -6.54 13.57
N ALA A 60 -3.51 -7.66 12.85
CA ALA A 60 -4.30 -8.03 11.67
C ALA A 60 -5.82 -8.05 11.90
N GLN A 61 -6.29 -8.63 13.00
CA GLN A 61 -7.73 -8.75 13.29
C GLN A 61 -8.38 -7.42 13.67
N GLY A 62 -7.58 -6.46 14.19
CA GLY A 62 -8.06 -5.14 14.60
C GLY A 62 -8.12 -4.11 13.49
N ILE A 63 -7.55 -4.36 12.30
CA ILE A 63 -7.38 -3.34 11.26
C ILE A 63 -8.72 -2.72 10.83
N PHE A 64 -9.71 -3.53 10.48
CA PHE A 64 -11.01 -3.02 10.02
C PHE A 64 -11.77 -2.30 11.14
N THR A 65 -11.69 -2.83 12.35
CA THR A 65 -12.23 -2.15 13.55
C THR A 65 -11.57 -0.80 13.74
N ALA A 66 -10.23 -0.73 13.63
CA ALA A 66 -9.47 0.52 13.75
C ALA A 66 -9.91 1.56 12.71
N ILE A 67 -10.10 1.17 11.45
CA ILE A 67 -10.57 2.06 10.38
C ILE A 67 -11.97 2.60 10.69
N ILE A 68 -12.91 1.75 11.08
CA ILE A 68 -14.29 2.17 11.40
C ILE A 68 -14.27 3.17 12.56
N ILE A 69 -13.54 2.86 13.63
CA ILE A 69 -13.46 3.74 14.80
C ILE A 69 -12.75 5.05 14.46
N ALA A 70 -11.70 5.00 13.64
CA ALA A 70 -10.98 6.19 13.19
C ALA A 70 -11.81 7.13 12.30
N LEU A 71 -12.90 6.65 11.72
CA LEU A 71 -13.86 7.47 10.98
C LEU A 71 -14.98 8.00 11.90
N VAL A 72 -15.46 7.19 12.83
CA VAL A 72 -16.62 7.52 13.67
C VAL A 72 -16.23 8.39 14.86
N ALA A 73 -15.24 7.99 15.66
CA ALA A 73 -14.88 8.69 16.88
C ALA A 73 -14.42 10.14 16.65
N PRO A 74 -13.50 10.43 15.69
CA PRO A 74 -13.11 11.80 15.37
C PRO A 74 -14.28 12.64 14.82
N SER A 75 -15.21 11.99 14.11
CA SER A 75 -16.38 12.68 13.59
C SER A 75 -17.33 13.13 14.72
N LEU A 76 -17.52 12.28 15.71
CA LEU A 76 -18.30 12.65 16.93
C LEU A 76 -17.58 13.72 17.73
N TYR A 77 -16.26 13.58 17.93
CA TYR A 77 -15.46 14.56 18.63
C TYR A 77 -15.51 15.93 17.94
N ALA A 78 -15.27 15.97 16.64
CA ALA A 78 -15.33 17.20 15.85
C ALA A 78 -16.73 17.83 15.88
N PHE A 79 -17.79 17.03 15.80
CA PHE A 79 -19.17 17.52 15.97
C PHE A 79 -19.37 18.19 17.33
N CYS A 80 -18.88 17.60 18.43
CA CYS A 80 -18.98 18.19 19.75
C CYS A 80 -18.25 19.54 19.83
N ILE A 81 -17.03 19.63 19.32
CA ILE A 81 -16.25 20.87 19.29
C ILE A 81 -16.98 21.94 18.46
N GLN A 82 -17.46 21.61 17.26
CA GLN A 82 -18.17 22.53 16.37
C GLN A 82 -19.52 23.01 16.97
N LYS A 83 -20.13 22.18 17.82
CA LYS A 83 -21.36 22.56 18.56
C LYS A 83 -21.07 23.27 19.87
N ASN A 84 -19.81 23.66 20.14
CA ASN A 84 -19.38 24.31 21.37
C ASN A 84 -19.69 23.50 22.66
N ILE A 85 -19.66 22.18 22.58
CA ILE A 85 -19.71 21.29 23.75
C ILE A 85 -18.30 21.24 24.36
N VAL A 86 -17.89 22.34 24.96
CA VAL A 86 -16.53 22.59 25.46
C VAL A 86 -16.57 23.32 26.80
N ILE A 87 -15.53 23.11 27.61
CA ILE A 87 -15.32 23.95 28.82
C ILE A 87 -14.67 25.26 28.36
N LYS A 88 -15.34 26.36 28.55
CA LYS A 88 -14.81 27.70 28.28
C LYS A 88 -13.91 28.13 29.43
N MET A 89 -12.65 28.39 29.15
CA MET A 89 -11.66 28.88 30.10
C MET A 89 -11.59 30.41 30.09
N PRO A 90 -11.29 31.07 31.22
CA PRO A 90 -11.01 32.51 31.27
C PRO A 90 -9.83 32.87 30.34
N ALA A 91 -9.84 34.09 29.80
CA ALA A 91 -8.81 34.59 28.88
C ALA A 91 -7.40 34.66 29.50
N ALA A 92 -7.27 34.64 30.82
CA ALA A 92 -5.98 34.60 31.52
C ALA A 92 -5.28 33.23 31.47
N VAL A 93 -5.97 32.16 31.05
CA VAL A 93 -5.39 30.82 30.98
C VAL A 93 -4.59 30.67 29.67
N PRO A 94 -3.35 30.14 29.70
CA PRO A 94 -2.56 29.89 28.51
C PRO A 94 -3.31 29.04 27.50
N GLU A 95 -3.16 29.36 26.21
CA GLU A 95 -3.93 28.77 25.12
C GLU A 95 -3.82 27.25 25.08
N PHE A 96 -2.62 26.68 25.29
CA PHE A 96 -2.42 25.25 25.28
C PHE A 96 -3.16 24.52 26.40
N VAL A 97 -3.25 25.13 27.59
CA VAL A 97 -4.03 24.63 28.75
C VAL A 97 -5.51 24.68 28.41
N SER A 98 -5.96 25.84 27.91
CA SER A 98 -7.35 26.02 27.50
C SER A 98 -7.80 25.00 26.47
N LYS A 99 -6.98 24.73 25.43
CA LYS A 99 -7.25 23.70 24.42
C LYS A 99 -7.34 22.30 25.03
N SER A 100 -6.45 21.94 25.95
CA SER A 100 -6.43 20.62 26.59
C SER A 100 -7.71 20.38 27.43
N PHE A 101 -8.14 21.34 28.23
CA PHE A 101 -9.33 21.20 29.07
C PHE A 101 -10.65 21.36 28.30
N SER A 102 -10.66 22.21 27.26
CA SER A 102 -11.87 22.44 26.47
C SER A 102 -12.38 21.18 25.78
N GLY A 103 -11.49 20.25 25.42
CA GLY A 103 -11.84 19.00 24.74
C GLY A 103 -12.41 17.90 25.66
N ILE A 104 -12.34 18.04 27.00
CA ILE A 104 -12.77 16.98 27.92
C ILE A 104 -14.25 16.60 27.75
N PRO A 105 -15.21 17.54 27.68
CA PRO A 105 -16.62 17.18 27.46
C PRO A 105 -16.83 16.48 26.11
N ALA A 106 -16.17 16.96 25.07
CA ALA A 106 -16.23 16.36 23.74
C ALA A 106 -15.70 14.92 23.75
N SER A 107 -14.59 14.67 24.48
CA SER A 107 -14.03 13.32 24.65
C SER A 107 -15.01 12.40 25.40
N LEU A 108 -15.62 12.86 26.49
CA LEU A 108 -16.60 12.08 27.24
C LEU A 108 -17.83 11.71 26.41
N VAL A 109 -18.40 12.67 25.67
CA VAL A 109 -19.52 12.41 24.77
C VAL A 109 -19.13 11.45 23.68
N THR A 110 -17.89 11.51 23.17
CA THR A 110 -17.38 10.61 22.15
C THR A 110 -17.22 9.19 22.69
N VAL A 111 -16.73 9.00 23.91
CA VAL A 111 -16.42 7.68 24.50
C VAL A 111 -17.69 6.90 24.89
N VAL A 112 -18.72 7.56 25.41
CA VAL A 112 -19.93 6.91 25.94
C VAL A 112 -20.59 5.94 24.94
N PRO A 113 -20.81 6.28 23.65
CA PRO A 113 -21.37 5.34 22.68
C PRO A 113 -20.51 4.07 22.51
N PHE A 114 -19.18 4.19 22.57
CA PHE A 114 -18.28 3.03 22.41
C PHE A 114 -18.28 2.11 23.63
N VAL A 115 -18.44 2.67 24.83
CA VAL A 115 -18.67 1.86 26.04
C VAL A 115 -20.00 1.09 25.94
N ALA A 116 -21.06 1.74 25.47
CA ALA A 116 -22.35 1.09 25.24
C ALA A 116 -22.26 -0.02 24.19
N VAL A 117 -21.58 0.24 23.06
CA VAL A 117 -21.33 -0.77 22.00
C VAL A 117 -20.54 -1.96 22.57
N ARG A 118 -19.48 -1.72 23.35
CA ARG A 118 -18.75 -2.81 24.05
C ARG A 118 -19.68 -3.66 24.89
N GLY A 119 -20.52 -3.04 25.73
CA GLY A 119 -21.46 -3.77 26.58
C GLY A 119 -22.50 -4.56 25.79
N LEU A 120 -23.03 -3.99 24.71
CA LEU A 120 -23.99 -4.68 23.85
C LEU A 120 -23.36 -5.92 23.17
N PHE A 121 -22.17 -5.76 22.58
CA PHE A 121 -21.52 -6.85 21.86
C PHE A 121 -20.94 -7.94 22.78
N SER A 122 -20.62 -7.63 24.03
CA SER A 122 -20.23 -8.66 25.01
C SER A 122 -21.36 -9.65 25.35
N MET A 123 -22.62 -9.27 25.10
CA MET A 123 -23.81 -10.10 25.28
C MET A 123 -24.20 -10.93 24.04
N THR A 124 -23.49 -10.71 22.92
CA THR A 124 -23.76 -11.42 21.65
C THR A 124 -22.87 -12.66 21.51
N SER A 125 -23.21 -13.53 20.56
CA SER A 125 -22.40 -14.70 20.18
C SER A 125 -20.99 -14.36 19.66
N TRP A 126 -20.78 -13.13 19.22
CA TRP A 126 -19.46 -12.65 18.76
C TRP A 126 -18.52 -12.23 19.89
N GLY A 127 -19.03 -12.09 21.12
CA GLY A 127 -18.28 -11.74 22.33
C GLY A 127 -17.70 -10.32 22.35
N SER A 128 -17.52 -9.68 21.20
CA SER A 128 -16.98 -8.31 21.05
C SER A 128 -17.34 -7.68 19.71
N PHE A 129 -17.34 -6.34 19.65
CA PHE A 129 -17.48 -5.62 18.38
C PHE A 129 -16.33 -5.93 17.41
N THR A 130 -15.09 -6.07 17.91
CA THR A 130 -13.94 -6.49 17.09
C THR A 130 -14.17 -7.87 16.49
N GLY A 131 -14.66 -8.84 17.28
CA GLY A 131 -14.99 -10.19 16.80
C GLY A 131 -16.08 -10.17 15.73
N PHE A 132 -17.12 -9.35 15.90
CA PHE A 132 -18.17 -9.14 14.89
C PHE A 132 -17.60 -8.58 13.58
N ILE A 133 -16.84 -7.48 13.66
CA ILE A 133 -16.22 -6.87 12.45
C ILE A 133 -15.27 -7.84 11.78
N TYR A 134 -14.46 -8.58 12.55
CA TYR A 134 -13.57 -9.58 11.99
C TYR A 134 -14.33 -10.67 11.22
N GLN A 135 -15.33 -11.29 11.82
CA GLN A 135 -16.06 -12.41 11.20
C GLN A 135 -17.01 -12.00 10.09
N VAL A 136 -17.72 -10.89 10.26
CA VAL A 136 -18.81 -10.49 9.34
C VAL A 136 -18.32 -9.57 8.22
N VAL A 137 -17.29 -8.77 8.48
CA VAL A 137 -16.78 -7.80 7.50
C VAL A 137 -15.41 -8.21 6.97
N GLN A 138 -14.42 -8.40 7.84
CA GLN A 138 -13.04 -8.59 7.42
C GLN A 138 -12.85 -9.93 6.70
N VAL A 139 -13.29 -11.05 7.24
CA VAL A 139 -13.10 -12.38 6.65
C VAL A 139 -13.71 -12.47 5.24
N PRO A 140 -14.99 -12.08 4.99
CA PRO A 140 -15.55 -12.09 3.64
C PRO A 140 -14.86 -11.12 2.68
N LEU A 141 -14.55 -9.89 3.13
CA LEU A 141 -13.85 -8.92 2.29
C LEU A 141 -12.44 -9.38 1.92
N THR A 142 -11.71 -9.97 2.87
CA THR A 142 -10.38 -10.52 2.61
C THR A 142 -10.48 -11.71 1.64
N ALA A 143 -11.46 -12.60 1.82
CA ALA A 143 -11.65 -13.74 0.93
C ALA A 143 -11.97 -13.32 -0.52
N LEU A 144 -12.79 -12.29 -0.70
CA LEU A 144 -13.13 -11.76 -2.01
C LEU A 144 -12.00 -10.91 -2.60
N GLY A 145 -11.48 -9.96 -1.83
CA GLY A 145 -10.48 -9.00 -2.28
C GLY A 145 -9.06 -9.59 -2.36
N ASN A 146 -8.75 -10.65 -1.61
CA ASN A 146 -7.47 -11.38 -1.67
C ASN A 146 -7.53 -12.57 -2.63
N SER A 147 -8.40 -12.52 -3.63
CA SER A 147 -8.47 -13.51 -4.71
C SER A 147 -7.53 -13.17 -5.86
N LEU A 148 -7.10 -14.19 -6.61
CA LEU A 148 -6.24 -13.97 -7.79
C LEU A 148 -6.88 -13.01 -8.81
N PRO A 149 -8.16 -13.14 -9.20
CA PRO A 149 -8.78 -12.19 -10.11
C PRO A 149 -8.74 -10.74 -9.61
N ALA A 150 -8.98 -10.52 -8.30
CA ALA A 150 -8.94 -9.19 -7.71
C ALA A 150 -7.53 -8.57 -7.83
N HIS A 151 -6.49 -9.34 -7.54
CA HIS A 151 -5.10 -8.87 -7.69
C HIS A 151 -4.71 -8.61 -9.14
N LEU A 152 -5.13 -9.46 -10.10
CA LEU A 152 -4.86 -9.25 -11.52
C LEU A 152 -5.56 -8.00 -12.06
N ILE A 153 -6.83 -7.78 -11.69
CA ILE A 153 -7.58 -6.56 -12.04
C ILE A 153 -6.91 -5.33 -11.42
N ALA A 154 -6.55 -5.40 -10.15
CA ALA A 154 -5.88 -4.29 -9.47
C ALA A 154 -4.51 -3.96 -10.11
N MET A 155 -3.73 -4.97 -10.53
CA MET A 155 -2.46 -4.80 -11.23
C MET A 155 -2.67 -4.11 -12.58
N PHE A 156 -3.66 -4.57 -13.36
CA PHE A 156 -4.02 -3.97 -14.64
C PHE A 156 -4.49 -2.52 -14.47
N VAL A 157 -5.42 -2.26 -13.55
CA VAL A 157 -5.96 -0.92 -13.29
C VAL A 157 -4.86 0.02 -12.80
N CYS A 158 -3.97 -0.44 -11.91
CA CYS A 158 -2.83 0.34 -11.43
C CYS A 158 -1.92 0.77 -12.59
N SER A 159 -1.57 -0.16 -13.47
CA SER A 159 -0.74 0.12 -14.65
C SER A 159 -1.46 1.04 -15.65
N LEU A 160 -2.76 0.82 -15.87
CA LEU A 160 -3.56 1.67 -16.75
C LEU A 160 -3.66 3.12 -16.26
N LEU A 161 -3.84 3.32 -14.95
CA LEU A 161 -3.84 4.65 -14.35
C LEU A 161 -2.50 5.37 -14.56
N TRP A 162 -1.39 4.67 -14.35
CA TRP A 162 -0.06 5.20 -14.66
C TRP A 162 0.10 5.56 -16.14
N TRP A 163 -0.39 4.71 -17.03
CA TRP A 163 -0.38 4.99 -18.47
C TRP A 163 -1.26 6.22 -18.81
N CYS A 164 -2.35 6.45 -18.09
CA CYS A 164 -3.18 7.66 -18.20
C CYS A 164 -2.55 8.92 -17.55
N GLY A 165 -1.37 8.83 -16.95
CA GLY A 165 -0.70 9.94 -16.27
C GLY A 165 -1.12 10.17 -14.83
N MET A 166 -1.90 9.25 -14.25
CA MET A 166 -2.28 9.26 -12.83
C MET A 166 -1.37 8.32 -12.02
N HIS A 167 -1.09 8.67 -10.76
CA HIS A 167 -0.27 7.82 -9.89
C HIS A 167 -1.04 6.57 -9.42
N GLY A 168 -1.14 5.57 -10.32
CA GLY A 168 -1.96 4.37 -10.12
C GLY A 168 -1.65 3.60 -8.83
N SER A 169 -0.36 3.53 -8.43
CA SER A 169 0.04 2.87 -7.19
C SER A 169 -0.62 3.52 -5.97
N LEU A 170 -0.65 4.84 -5.87
CA LEU A 170 -1.31 5.53 -4.75
C LEU A 170 -2.82 5.25 -4.74
N VAL A 171 -3.47 5.28 -5.90
CA VAL A 171 -4.92 5.06 -5.98
C VAL A 171 -5.28 3.62 -5.60
N VAL A 172 -4.69 2.64 -6.28
CA VAL A 172 -5.05 1.22 -6.11
C VAL A 172 -4.61 0.68 -4.75
N VAL A 173 -3.38 1.00 -4.34
CA VAL A 173 -2.85 0.55 -3.04
C VAL A 173 -3.64 1.15 -1.88
N SER A 174 -4.00 2.44 -1.93
CA SER A 174 -4.84 3.04 -0.89
C SER A 174 -6.21 2.36 -0.77
N ALA A 175 -6.80 1.94 -1.88
CA ALA A 175 -8.08 1.25 -1.88
C ALA A 175 -8.00 -0.18 -1.33
N CYS A 176 -6.90 -0.91 -1.62
CA CYS A 176 -6.77 -2.33 -1.31
C CYS A 176 -5.91 -2.62 -0.07
N ALA A 177 -5.19 -1.62 0.47
CA ALA A 177 -4.21 -1.82 1.55
C ALA A 177 -4.82 -2.52 2.77
N ALA A 178 -6.01 -2.11 3.21
CA ALA A 178 -6.66 -2.70 4.39
C ALA A 178 -6.93 -4.20 4.22
N ILE A 179 -7.29 -4.63 3.00
CA ILE A 179 -7.59 -6.03 2.68
C ILE A 179 -6.31 -6.85 2.61
N TRP A 180 -5.26 -6.33 1.97
CA TRP A 180 -4.02 -7.08 1.68
C TRP A 180 -3.00 -7.05 2.81
N THR A 181 -3.08 -6.06 3.72
CA THR A 181 -2.17 -5.96 4.88
C THR A 181 -2.45 -7.04 5.92
N ALA A 182 -3.70 -7.45 6.11
CA ALA A 182 -4.02 -8.51 7.08
C ALA A 182 -3.31 -9.84 6.72
N PRO A 183 -3.45 -10.41 5.50
CA PRO A 183 -2.69 -11.59 5.08
C PRO A 183 -1.16 -11.40 5.16
N MET A 184 -0.66 -10.20 4.87
CA MET A 184 0.77 -9.89 5.00
C MET A 184 1.25 -10.05 6.45
N ILE A 185 0.49 -9.54 7.43
CA ILE A 185 0.86 -9.64 8.85
C ILE A 185 0.78 -11.11 9.32
N GLU A 186 -0.21 -11.85 8.87
CA GLU A 186 -0.32 -13.28 9.18
C GLU A 186 0.85 -14.08 8.59
N ASN A 187 1.27 -13.77 7.36
CA ASN A 187 2.48 -14.34 6.75
C ASN A 187 3.73 -14.04 7.57
N LEU A 188 3.91 -12.81 8.02
CA LEU A 188 5.05 -12.41 8.86
C LEU A 188 5.05 -13.15 10.20
N ASN A 189 3.88 -13.28 10.84
CA ASN A 189 3.74 -14.02 12.10
C ASN A 189 4.09 -15.50 11.90
N ALA A 190 3.61 -16.13 10.83
CA ALA A 190 3.94 -17.51 10.50
C ALA A 190 5.44 -17.69 10.24
N TYR A 191 6.05 -16.77 9.50
CA TYR A 191 7.49 -16.76 9.21
C TYR A 191 8.32 -16.70 10.51
N ASN A 192 7.98 -15.77 11.42
CA ASN A 192 8.66 -15.60 12.70
C ASN A 192 8.49 -16.82 13.62
N ALA A 193 7.36 -17.51 13.50
CA ALA A 193 7.08 -18.74 14.27
C ALA A 193 7.67 -20.01 13.62
N GLY A 194 8.30 -19.92 12.45
CA GLY A 194 8.80 -21.07 11.68
C GLY A 194 7.69 -21.98 11.14
N LEU A 195 6.48 -21.44 10.97
CA LEU A 195 5.31 -22.15 10.44
C LEU A 195 5.19 -21.95 8.91
N PRO A 196 4.46 -22.83 8.21
CA PRO A 196 4.16 -22.64 6.80
C PRO A 196 3.43 -21.31 6.55
N ILE A 197 3.81 -20.62 5.48
CA ILE A 197 3.23 -19.33 5.11
C ILE A 197 1.81 -19.54 4.56
N PRO A 198 0.76 -18.96 5.18
CA PRO A 198 -0.63 -19.28 4.86
C PRO A 198 -1.14 -18.64 3.57
N TYR A 199 -0.62 -17.45 3.17
CA TYR A 199 -1.18 -16.71 2.05
C TYR A 199 -0.15 -16.44 0.95
N VAL A 200 -0.41 -16.93 -0.25
CA VAL A 200 0.39 -16.62 -1.46
C VAL A 200 0.12 -15.18 -1.91
N LEU A 201 -1.14 -14.74 -1.81
CA LEU A 201 -1.58 -13.40 -2.15
C LEU A 201 -1.57 -12.50 -0.91
N SER A 202 -0.86 -11.38 -0.99
CA SER A 202 -0.73 -10.40 0.09
C SER A 202 -0.26 -9.05 -0.45
N PHE A 203 -0.20 -8.05 0.39
CA PHE A 203 0.35 -6.75 0.04
C PHE A 203 1.79 -6.84 -0.53
N MET A 204 2.67 -7.63 0.09
CA MET A 204 4.05 -7.77 -0.37
C MET A 204 4.16 -8.55 -1.68
N SER A 205 3.30 -9.53 -1.93
CA SER A 205 3.29 -10.22 -3.22
C SER A 205 2.87 -9.30 -4.37
N PHE A 206 1.90 -8.42 -4.13
CA PHE A 206 1.49 -7.41 -5.10
C PHE A 206 2.59 -6.39 -5.35
N PHE A 207 3.22 -5.89 -4.28
CA PHE A 207 4.31 -4.93 -4.36
C PHE A 207 5.56 -5.50 -5.04
N LEU A 208 5.85 -6.79 -4.88
CA LEU A 208 6.97 -7.45 -5.54
C LEU A 208 6.97 -7.19 -7.05
N ILE A 209 5.82 -7.41 -7.69
CA ILE A 209 5.70 -7.24 -9.14
C ILE A 209 5.51 -5.77 -9.52
N LEU A 210 4.65 -5.05 -8.78
CA LEU A 210 4.34 -3.67 -9.10
C LEU A 210 5.55 -2.74 -8.95
N GLN A 211 6.35 -2.92 -7.90
CA GLN A 211 7.35 -1.93 -7.52
C GLN A 211 8.79 -2.38 -7.82
N PHE A 212 9.16 -3.62 -7.49
CA PHE A 212 10.58 -4.01 -7.48
C PHE A 212 11.14 -4.41 -8.85
N LEU A 213 10.33 -4.55 -9.90
CA LEU A 213 10.79 -4.92 -11.24
C LEU A 213 11.06 -3.68 -12.16
N GLY A 214 11.55 -2.60 -11.58
CA GLY A 214 11.76 -1.33 -12.29
C GLY A 214 10.52 -0.43 -12.26
N GLY A 215 9.71 -0.55 -11.21
CA GLY A 215 8.48 0.20 -10.97
C GLY A 215 7.27 -0.31 -11.77
N PRO A 216 6.14 0.43 -11.72
CA PRO A 216 4.95 0.14 -12.49
C PRO A 216 5.25 -0.11 -13.98
N GLY A 217 4.58 -1.11 -14.55
CA GLY A 217 4.90 -1.56 -15.91
C GLY A 217 6.06 -2.57 -16.00
N CYS A 218 6.76 -2.87 -14.89
CA CYS A 218 7.95 -3.73 -14.85
C CYS A 218 9.00 -3.26 -15.88
N MET A 219 9.31 -1.95 -15.88
CA MET A 219 10.01 -1.25 -16.95
C MET A 219 11.54 -1.43 -16.97
N PHE A 220 12.13 -2.27 -16.12
CA PHE A 220 13.60 -2.38 -16.10
C PHE A 220 14.18 -2.76 -17.47
N GLY A 221 13.54 -3.68 -18.19
CA GLY A 221 13.92 -4.05 -19.54
C GLY A 221 13.82 -2.88 -20.53
N LEU A 222 12.80 -2.04 -20.40
CA LEU A 222 12.67 -0.82 -21.21
C LEU A 222 13.90 0.09 -21.05
N TYR A 223 14.42 0.29 -19.83
CA TYR A 223 15.60 1.13 -19.60
C TYR A 223 16.85 0.56 -20.26
N LEU A 224 17.05 -0.77 -20.15
CA LEU A 224 18.17 -1.45 -20.79
C LEU A 224 18.08 -1.37 -22.31
N ASP A 225 16.91 -1.65 -22.87
CA ASP A 225 16.69 -1.63 -24.31
C ASP A 225 16.90 -0.21 -24.90
N LEU A 226 16.39 0.82 -24.22
CA LEU A 226 16.63 2.20 -24.61
C LEU A 226 18.13 2.55 -24.59
N ALA A 227 18.83 2.16 -23.52
CA ALA A 227 20.23 2.53 -23.33
C ALA A 227 21.18 1.86 -24.33
N PHE A 228 20.93 0.59 -24.68
CA PHE A 228 21.90 -0.24 -25.39
C PHE A 228 21.46 -0.69 -26.77
N THR A 229 20.16 -0.65 -27.10
CA THR A 229 19.68 -1.17 -28.38
C THR A 229 19.16 -0.10 -29.34
N THR A 230 18.91 1.14 -28.89
CA THR A 230 18.41 2.24 -29.75
C THR A 230 19.53 2.91 -30.54
N LYS A 231 19.17 3.45 -31.72
CA LYS A 231 20.03 4.26 -32.60
C LYS A 231 19.76 5.75 -32.45
N SER A 232 18.56 6.15 -32.02
CA SER A 232 18.23 7.54 -31.72
C SER A 232 19.07 8.01 -30.53
N GLU A 233 19.80 9.10 -30.68
CA GLU A 233 20.62 9.68 -29.62
C GLU A 233 19.76 10.17 -28.46
N ARG A 234 18.58 10.69 -28.74
CA ARG A 234 17.58 11.09 -27.72
C ARG A 234 17.19 9.91 -26.84
N TYR A 235 16.76 8.80 -27.42
CA TYR A 235 16.30 7.62 -26.65
C TYR A 235 17.44 6.92 -25.93
N LYS A 236 18.60 6.85 -26.55
CA LYS A 236 19.81 6.29 -25.94
C LYS A 236 20.27 7.10 -24.72
N ALA A 237 20.24 8.44 -24.82
CA ALA A 237 20.54 9.32 -23.69
C ALA A 237 19.51 9.15 -22.57
N THR A 238 18.20 9.13 -22.88
CA THR A 238 17.12 8.88 -21.92
C THR A 238 17.30 7.54 -21.22
N GLY A 239 17.57 6.46 -21.96
CA GLY A 239 17.79 5.14 -21.41
C GLY A 239 18.96 5.11 -20.42
N LYS A 240 20.11 5.69 -20.80
CA LYS A 240 21.30 5.77 -19.92
C LYS A 240 21.02 6.57 -18.64
N MET A 241 20.29 7.68 -18.76
CA MET A 241 19.91 8.50 -17.60
C MET A 241 18.96 7.76 -16.66
N CYS A 242 18.08 6.90 -17.18
CA CYS A 242 17.09 6.16 -16.42
C CYS A 242 17.60 4.85 -15.79
N LEU A 243 18.77 4.32 -16.21
CA LEU A 243 19.28 3.03 -15.74
C LEU A 243 19.48 2.99 -14.23
N VAL A 244 20.20 3.95 -13.67
CA VAL A 244 20.49 3.96 -12.22
C VAL A 244 19.23 4.22 -11.41
N PRO A 245 18.42 5.27 -11.67
CA PRO A 245 17.14 5.44 -10.99
C PRO A 245 16.23 4.22 -11.13
N GLY A 246 16.12 3.65 -12.34
CA GLY A 246 15.27 2.49 -12.63
C GLY A 246 15.70 1.21 -11.91
N MET A 247 17.00 1.02 -11.65
CA MET A 247 17.51 -0.07 -10.82
C MET A 247 16.98 0.03 -9.38
N PHE A 248 16.75 1.25 -8.91
CA PHE A 248 16.16 1.54 -7.60
C PHE A 248 14.65 1.82 -7.66
N ASN A 249 14.00 1.42 -8.75
CA ASN A 249 12.54 1.52 -8.94
C ASN A 249 12.00 2.96 -8.98
N ILE A 250 12.85 3.94 -9.28
CA ILE A 250 12.48 5.34 -9.48
C ILE A 250 12.15 5.53 -10.96
N ILE A 251 10.88 5.73 -11.28
CA ILE A 251 10.35 5.70 -12.65
C ILE A 251 10.15 7.10 -13.27
N GLU A 252 10.12 8.14 -12.47
CA GLU A 252 9.82 9.50 -12.90
C GLU A 252 10.70 9.96 -14.07
N PRO A 253 12.02 9.70 -14.08
CA PRO A 253 12.86 10.12 -15.21
C PRO A 253 12.43 9.52 -16.55
N VAL A 254 11.94 8.27 -16.57
CA VAL A 254 11.49 7.66 -17.82
C VAL A 254 10.07 8.03 -18.17
N VAL A 255 9.18 8.18 -17.19
CA VAL A 255 7.78 8.58 -17.43
C VAL A 255 7.71 9.96 -18.08
N TYR A 256 8.59 10.88 -17.65
CA TYR A 256 8.64 12.24 -18.20
C TYR A 256 9.64 12.42 -19.36
N GLY A 257 10.70 11.62 -19.39
CA GLY A 257 11.72 11.68 -20.44
C GLY A 257 11.36 10.90 -21.72
N LEU A 258 10.61 9.83 -21.59
CA LEU A 258 9.99 9.08 -22.68
C LEU A 258 8.48 9.32 -22.63
N PRO A 259 7.79 9.63 -23.73
CA PRO A 259 6.34 9.81 -23.71
C PRO A 259 5.64 8.46 -23.47
N ILE A 260 5.58 8.04 -22.20
CA ILE A 260 4.86 6.81 -21.78
C ILE A 260 3.36 7.10 -21.66
N VAL A 261 3.03 8.28 -21.11
CA VAL A 261 1.65 8.67 -20.87
C VAL A 261 0.90 8.75 -22.19
N MET A 262 -0.22 8.04 -22.28
CA MET A 262 -1.11 7.95 -23.46
C MET A 262 -0.40 7.45 -24.74
N ASN A 263 0.74 6.79 -24.62
CA ASN A 263 1.46 6.22 -25.74
C ASN A 263 0.88 4.83 -26.11
N PRO A 264 0.20 4.70 -27.28
CA PRO A 264 -0.45 3.45 -27.65
C PRO A 264 0.55 2.32 -27.90
N VAL A 265 1.79 2.63 -28.30
CA VAL A 265 2.84 1.63 -28.53
C VAL A 265 3.22 0.94 -27.23
N LEU A 266 3.27 1.67 -26.13
CA LEU A 266 3.66 1.13 -24.82
C LEU A 266 2.48 0.60 -24.01
N LEU A 267 1.23 0.83 -24.39
CA LEU A 267 0.04 0.38 -23.63
C LEU A 267 0.09 -1.11 -23.33
N VAL A 268 0.36 -1.92 -24.38
CA VAL A 268 0.31 -3.38 -24.27
C VAL A 268 1.39 -3.92 -23.32
N PRO A 269 2.70 -3.62 -23.50
CA PRO A 269 3.71 -4.13 -22.59
C PRO A 269 3.57 -3.51 -21.18
N PHE A 270 3.24 -2.25 -21.06
CA PHE A 270 3.15 -1.55 -19.78
C PHE A 270 1.99 -2.05 -18.87
N CYS A 271 0.83 -2.33 -19.46
CA CYS A 271 -0.32 -2.84 -18.70
C CYS A 271 -0.34 -4.38 -18.65
N GLY A 272 0.14 -5.05 -19.68
CA GLY A 272 0.05 -6.51 -19.80
C GLY A 272 1.15 -7.25 -19.05
N LEU A 273 2.40 -6.81 -19.14
CA LEU A 273 3.53 -7.51 -18.53
C LEU A 273 3.38 -7.70 -17.01
N PRO A 274 3.02 -6.68 -16.20
CA PRO A 274 2.84 -6.88 -14.77
C PRO A 274 1.78 -7.93 -14.42
N VAL A 275 0.68 -7.97 -15.18
CA VAL A 275 -0.41 -8.95 -14.98
C VAL A 275 0.09 -10.37 -15.25
N VAL A 276 0.83 -10.56 -16.37
CA VAL A 276 1.40 -11.87 -16.73
C VAL A 276 2.44 -12.32 -15.70
N LEU A 277 3.33 -11.43 -15.27
CA LEU A 277 4.35 -11.76 -14.27
C LEU A 277 3.73 -12.06 -12.90
N TYR A 278 2.67 -11.36 -12.52
CA TYR A 278 1.94 -11.65 -11.27
C TYR A 278 1.23 -13.00 -11.32
N LEU A 279 0.62 -13.35 -12.45
CA LEU A 279 0.04 -14.67 -12.68
C LEU A 279 1.12 -15.76 -12.60
N ALA A 280 2.27 -15.56 -13.23
CA ALA A 280 3.41 -16.49 -13.16
C ALA A 280 3.91 -16.64 -11.72
N TYR A 281 4.07 -15.53 -10.98
CA TYR A 281 4.39 -15.56 -9.55
C TYR A 281 3.40 -16.46 -8.79
N TYR A 282 2.09 -16.19 -8.93
CA TYR A 282 1.05 -16.93 -8.24
C TYR A 282 1.12 -18.44 -8.50
N LEU A 283 1.25 -18.83 -9.76
CA LEU A 283 1.32 -20.25 -10.17
C LEU A 283 2.56 -20.93 -9.59
N LEU A 284 3.73 -20.29 -9.67
CA LEU A 284 5.00 -20.85 -9.19
C LEU A 284 5.06 -20.91 -7.66
N ALA A 285 4.49 -19.91 -6.97
CA ALA A 285 4.43 -19.88 -5.51
C ALA A 285 3.47 -20.97 -4.97
N ASN A 286 2.29 -21.13 -5.59
CA ASN A 286 1.37 -22.22 -5.22
C ASN A 286 1.96 -23.62 -5.50
N ALA A 287 2.78 -23.76 -6.54
CA ALA A 287 3.48 -25.00 -6.83
C ALA A 287 4.69 -25.25 -5.88
N GLY A 288 5.00 -24.33 -4.99
CA GLY A 288 6.15 -24.44 -4.07
C GLY A 288 7.53 -24.30 -4.75
N ILE A 289 7.55 -23.84 -6.02
CA ILE A 289 8.78 -23.67 -6.80
C ILE A 289 9.56 -22.45 -6.31
N ILE A 290 8.84 -21.36 -6.00
CA ILE A 290 9.41 -20.13 -5.46
C ILE A 290 8.86 -19.85 -4.05
N GLY A 291 9.60 -19.05 -3.26
CA GLY A 291 9.14 -18.65 -1.93
C GLY A 291 8.07 -17.56 -2.00
N ILE A 292 7.32 -17.44 -0.92
CA ILE A 292 6.25 -16.44 -0.76
C ILE A 292 6.83 -15.23 -0.02
N PRO A 293 6.60 -13.99 -0.48
CA PRO A 293 6.94 -12.78 0.26
C PRO A 293 6.20 -12.73 1.61
N CYS A 294 6.95 -12.78 2.70
CA CYS A 294 6.41 -12.82 4.07
C CYS A 294 6.99 -11.74 4.99
N VAL A 295 8.09 -11.09 4.56
CA VAL A 295 8.71 -9.99 5.31
C VAL A 295 8.26 -8.65 4.72
N SER A 296 7.85 -7.72 5.58
CA SER A 296 7.48 -6.36 5.17
C SER A 296 8.74 -5.51 5.01
N LEU A 297 9.02 -5.06 3.79
CA LEU A 297 10.08 -4.09 3.51
C LEU A 297 9.46 -2.70 3.39
N GLN A 298 9.95 -1.77 4.22
CA GLN A 298 9.55 -0.35 4.15
C GLN A 298 10.37 0.43 3.12
N VAL A 299 11.54 -0.10 2.72
CA VAL A 299 12.41 0.52 1.72
C VAL A 299 12.05 -0.01 0.34
N MET A 300 11.55 0.87 -0.54
CA MET A 300 11.11 0.50 -1.89
C MET A 300 12.21 0.64 -2.95
N CYS A 301 13.32 1.31 -2.60
CA CYS A 301 14.45 1.54 -3.50
C CYS A 301 15.50 0.44 -3.38
N ILE A 302 15.11 -0.82 -3.64
CA ILE A 302 16.00 -1.99 -3.61
C ILE A 302 15.94 -2.69 -4.96
N PRO A 303 17.09 -3.08 -5.56
CA PRO A 303 17.11 -3.86 -6.80
C PRO A 303 16.35 -5.18 -6.66
N ALA A 304 15.58 -5.54 -7.70
CA ALA A 304 14.64 -6.67 -7.69
C ALA A 304 15.17 -8.01 -7.15
N PRO A 305 16.34 -8.52 -7.56
CA PRO A 305 16.85 -9.80 -7.05
C PRO A 305 17.12 -9.77 -5.54
N ILE A 306 17.63 -8.62 -5.03
CA ILE A 306 17.90 -8.42 -3.61
C ILE A 306 16.59 -8.29 -2.84
N ALA A 307 15.61 -7.54 -3.39
CA ALA A 307 14.30 -7.42 -2.79
C ALA A 307 13.60 -8.78 -2.66
N GLY A 308 13.62 -9.61 -3.72
CA GLY A 308 13.06 -10.96 -3.69
C GLY A 308 13.66 -11.83 -2.58
N PHE A 309 14.97 -11.75 -2.35
CA PHE A 309 15.64 -12.45 -1.26
C PHE A 309 15.22 -11.91 0.12
N LEU A 310 15.25 -10.58 0.30
CA LEU A 310 14.96 -9.92 1.58
C LEU A 310 13.49 -10.01 2.00
N LEU A 311 12.56 -10.19 1.06
CA LEU A 311 11.14 -10.39 1.33
C LEU A 311 10.81 -11.73 2.01
N GLY A 312 11.82 -12.54 2.35
CA GLY A 312 11.64 -13.84 3.00
C GLY A 312 11.39 -15.00 2.04
N GLY A 313 11.28 -14.75 0.75
CA GLY A 313 11.12 -15.80 -0.27
C GLY A 313 12.40 -16.55 -0.65
N GLY A 314 13.53 -16.15 -0.05
CA GLY A 314 14.84 -16.79 -0.23
C GLY A 314 15.42 -16.65 -1.65
N VAL A 315 16.47 -17.44 -1.92
CA VAL A 315 17.20 -17.39 -3.20
C VAL A 315 16.29 -17.65 -4.40
N ARG A 316 15.30 -18.56 -4.27
CA ARG A 316 14.39 -18.92 -5.36
C ARG A 316 13.54 -17.74 -5.82
N LEU A 317 13.06 -16.89 -4.88
CA LEU A 317 12.32 -15.69 -5.22
C LEU A 317 13.22 -14.61 -5.84
N GLY A 318 14.45 -14.47 -5.37
CA GLY A 318 15.46 -13.60 -5.99
C GLY A 318 15.78 -13.99 -7.44
N LEU A 319 15.92 -15.30 -7.72
CA LEU A 319 16.11 -15.83 -9.06
C LEU A 319 14.88 -15.59 -9.94
N PHE A 320 13.67 -15.77 -9.40
CA PHE A 320 12.44 -15.43 -10.12
C PHE A 320 12.42 -13.96 -10.52
N CYS A 321 12.78 -13.04 -9.63
CA CYS A 321 12.90 -11.62 -9.97
C CYS A 321 13.91 -11.38 -11.09
N LEU A 322 15.07 -12.05 -11.07
CA LEU A 322 16.07 -11.93 -12.12
C LEU A 322 15.53 -12.41 -13.48
N ILE A 323 14.80 -13.53 -13.49
CA ILE A 323 14.13 -14.04 -14.70
C ILE A 323 13.08 -13.04 -15.20
N CYS A 324 12.29 -12.42 -14.29
CA CYS A 324 11.32 -11.39 -14.66
C CYS A 324 11.99 -10.16 -15.31
N LEU A 325 13.17 -9.75 -14.82
CA LEU A 325 13.93 -8.67 -15.47
C LEU A 325 14.36 -9.05 -16.89
N ALA A 326 14.83 -10.27 -17.10
CA ALA A 326 15.18 -10.77 -18.44
C ALA A 326 13.95 -10.84 -19.37
N ILE A 327 12.81 -11.33 -18.87
CA ILE A 327 11.54 -11.33 -19.61
C ILE A 327 11.14 -9.90 -19.98
N SER A 328 11.31 -8.94 -19.06
CA SER A 328 11.01 -7.53 -19.32
C SER A 328 11.82 -7.00 -20.53
N CYS A 329 13.11 -7.30 -20.62
CA CYS A 329 13.93 -6.92 -21.79
C CYS A 329 13.35 -7.53 -23.10
N VAL A 330 13.05 -8.80 -23.08
CA VAL A 330 12.51 -9.47 -24.30
C VAL A 330 11.16 -8.89 -24.73
N VAL A 331 10.28 -8.59 -23.75
CA VAL A 331 8.94 -8.06 -24.02
C VAL A 331 8.99 -6.62 -24.51
N TYR A 332 9.81 -5.76 -23.90
CA TYR A 332 9.90 -4.36 -24.31
C TYR A 332 10.69 -4.14 -25.62
N TYR A 333 11.61 -5.03 -25.97
CA TYR A 333 12.48 -4.87 -27.14
C TYR A 333 11.76 -4.51 -28.44
N PRO A 334 10.71 -5.24 -28.91
CA PRO A 334 10.03 -4.90 -30.16
C PRO A 334 9.37 -3.50 -30.12
N PHE A 335 8.81 -3.11 -28.97
CA PHE A 335 8.17 -1.81 -28.82
C PHE A 335 9.20 -0.68 -28.81
N VAL A 336 10.35 -0.89 -28.19
CA VAL A 336 11.48 0.05 -28.24
C VAL A 336 11.97 0.24 -29.67
N LYS A 337 12.03 -0.81 -30.48
CA LYS A 337 12.40 -0.70 -31.91
C LYS A 337 11.41 0.11 -32.72
N ILE A 338 10.11 0.02 -32.42
CA ILE A 338 9.09 0.85 -33.07
C ILE A 338 9.31 2.32 -32.71
N LEU A 339 9.51 2.61 -31.43
CA LEU A 339 9.77 3.99 -30.95
C LEU A 339 11.07 4.56 -31.51
N ASP A 340 12.15 3.77 -31.55
CA ASP A 340 13.43 4.16 -32.10
C ASP A 340 13.31 4.52 -33.60
N ALA A 341 12.58 3.73 -34.37
CA ALA A 341 12.34 4.00 -35.78
C ALA A 341 11.53 5.31 -36.01
N GLN A 342 10.58 5.61 -35.13
CA GLN A 342 9.82 6.85 -35.17
C GLN A 342 10.74 8.07 -34.86
N ALA A 343 11.51 7.98 -33.78
CA ALA A 343 12.43 9.04 -33.39
C ALA A 343 13.50 9.33 -34.43
N LEU A 344 14.07 8.31 -35.07
CA LEU A 344 15.04 8.49 -36.15
C LEU A 344 14.47 9.22 -37.37
N LYS A 345 13.18 9.02 -37.67
CA LYS A 345 12.52 9.76 -38.74
C LYS A 345 12.36 11.24 -38.37
N GLU A 346 11.98 11.53 -37.14
CA GLU A 346 11.86 12.90 -36.62
C GLU A 346 13.22 13.60 -36.59
N GLU A 347 14.27 12.96 -36.09
CA GLU A 347 15.63 13.51 -36.05
C GLU A 347 16.16 13.86 -37.46
N LYS A 348 15.92 12.97 -38.43
CA LYS A 348 16.30 13.24 -39.83
C LYS A 348 15.52 14.39 -40.47
N ALA A 349 14.23 14.48 -40.19
CA ALA A 349 13.40 15.57 -40.70
C ALA A 349 13.85 16.94 -40.14
N THR A 350 14.13 17.00 -38.83
CA THR A 350 14.64 18.20 -38.18
C THR A 350 16.03 18.60 -38.70
N ALA A 351 16.92 17.62 -38.89
CA ALA A 351 18.26 17.89 -39.46
C ALA A 351 18.18 18.44 -40.90
N ALA A 352 17.25 17.92 -41.71
CA ALA A 352 17.03 18.43 -43.08
C ALA A 352 16.45 19.86 -43.09
N GLN A 353 15.59 20.21 -42.15
CA GLN A 353 15.06 21.55 -42.00
C GLN A 353 16.16 22.57 -41.61
N ASN A 354 16.97 22.23 -40.59
CA ASN A 354 18.07 23.06 -40.12
C ASN A 354 19.21 23.24 -41.18
N ALA A 355 19.33 22.30 -42.13
CA ALA A 355 20.28 22.44 -43.23
C ALA A 355 19.76 23.26 -44.42
N ALA A 356 18.46 23.54 -44.44
CA ALA A 356 17.81 24.37 -45.48
C ALA A 356 17.61 25.83 -45.07
N GLU A 357 17.78 26.14 -43.79
CA GLU A 357 17.89 27.47 -43.21
C GLU A 357 19.36 27.98 -43.22
#